data_94eb0f5f69f917450ff26b5ab9fdb237
#
_entry.id   94eb0f5f69f917450ff26b5ab9fdb237
#
_cell.length_a   1.000
_cell.length_b   1.000
_cell.length_c   1.000
_cell.angle_alpha   90.00
_cell.angle_beta   90.00
_cell.angle_gamma   90.00
#
_symmetry.space_group_name_H-M   'P 1'
#
loop_
_entity.id
_entity.type
_entity.pdbx_description
1 polymer ?
#
loop_
_entity_poly.entity_id
_entity_poly.type
_entity_poly.pdbx_seq_one_letter_code
_entity_poly.pdbx_strand_id
1 'polypeptide(L)'
;FDAKYSYKQDHGYFPGWASIGGIIVGGENRDGNTNVKFHQEDTLRRIMDRVTSELGVVIEHFRADCGSFSKEIIQTIVQRCNTFYIRAANCGSRYENFRQLKEWKSVELGYEKCDVTSVNMDNLIEGRSYRLVVQ
;
A
#
# COMPACT_ATOMS: atom_id res chain seq x y z
N PHE A 1 23.81 -7.29 -3.67
CA PHE A 1 22.76 -7.66 -2.69
C PHE A 1 23.21 -8.95 -2.01
N ASP A 2 23.29 -8.92 -0.68
CA ASP A 2 23.73 -10.06 0.11
C ASP A 2 22.54 -10.64 0.90
N ALA A 3 22.57 -11.95 1.10
CA ALA A 3 21.66 -12.55 2.06
C ALA A 3 22.03 -12.04 3.46
N LYS A 4 21.05 -11.41 4.13
CA LYS A 4 21.20 -10.88 5.49
C LYS A 4 20.27 -11.62 6.45
N TYR A 5 20.65 -11.64 7.70
CA TYR A 5 19.83 -12.23 8.76
C TYR A 5 18.52 -11.47 8.91
N SER A 6 17.41 -12.13 8.61
CA SER A 6 16.07 -11.51 8.54
C SER A 6 15.31 -11.63 9.87
N TYR A 7 14.16 -10.98 9.97
CA TYR A 7 13.24 -11.13 11.11
C TYR A 7 12.71 -12.56 11.31
N LYS A 8 12.85 -13.42 10.30
CA LYS A 8 12.50 -14.84 10.37
C LYS A 8 13.61 -15.70 10.98
N GLN A 9 14.66 -15.08 11.52
CA GLN A 9 15.79 -15.73 12.15
C GLN A 9 16.60 -16.63 11.19
N ASP A 10 16.66 -16.25 9.92
CA ASP A 10 17.46 -16.93 8.91
C ASP A 10 18.04 -15.92 7.91
N HIS A 11 19.10 -16.33 7.19
CA HIS A 11 19.68 -15.55 6.11
C HIS A 11 18.79 -15.63 4.86
N GLY A 12 18.50 -14.49 4.27
CA GLY A 12 17.65 -14.46 3.09
C GLY A 12 17.65 -13.10 2.40
N TYR A 13 16.79 -13.01 1.40
CA TYR A 13 16.50 -11.79 0.67
C TYR A 13 15.08 -11.31 0.99
N PHE A 14 14.82 -10.05 0.71
CA PHE A 14 13.50 -9.43 0.87
C PHE A 14 13.02 -8.84 -0.47
N PRO A 15 12.60 -9.69 -1.44
CA PRO A 15 12.16 -9.22 -2.75
C PRO A 15 10.82 -8.51 -2.67
N GLY A 16 10.69 -7.42 -3.43
CA GLY A 16 9.42 -6.76 -3.74
C GLY A 16 9.01 -7.04 -5.18
N TRP A 17 7.74 -7.36 -5.42
CA TRP A 17 7.20 -7.63 -6.75
C TRP A 17 6.00 -6.74 -7.04
N ALA A 18 5.89 -6.30 -8.29
CA ALA A 18 4.72 -5.61 -8.82
C ALA A 18 4.10 -6.43 -9.95
N SER A 19 2.77 -6.52 -9.95
CA SER A 19 2.03 -7.24 -10.98
C SER A 19 0.81 -6.47 -11.45
N ILE A 20 0.41 -6.69 -12.69
CA ILE A 20 -0.83 -6.17 -13.29
C ILE A 20 -1.56 -7.36 -13.91
N GLY A 21 -2.83 -7.60 -13.51
CA GLY A 21 -3.62 -8.71 -14.04
C GLY A 21 -2.97 -10.10 -13.81
N GLY A 22 -2.17 -10.25 -12.76
CA GLY A 22 -1.44 -11.49 -12.47
C GLY A 22 -0.10 -11.62 -13.19
N ILE A 23 0.27 -10.68 -14.07
CA ILE A 23 1.55 -10.67 -14.79
C ILE A 23 2.55 -9.82 -14.00
N ILE A 24 3.72 -10.36 -13.69
CA ILE A 24 4.80 -9.61 -13.02
C ILE A 24 5.37 -8.59 -14.02
N VAL A 25 5.28 -7.31 -13.66
CA VAL A 25 5.76 -6.18 -14.47
C VAL A 25 7.04 -5.57 -13.92
N GLY A 26 7.45 -5.95 -12.72
CA GLY A 26 8.70 -5.50 -12.15
C GLY A 26 8.96 -6.11 -10.79
N GLY A 27 10.21 -6.02 -10.36
CA GLY A 27 10.63 -6.48 -9.05
C GLY A 27 11.99 -5.92 -8.68
N GLU A 28 12.27 -5.95 -7.40
CA GLU A 28 13.56 -5.58 -6.85
C GLU A 28 13.91 -6.54 -5.73
N ASN A 29 15.11 -7.08 -5.79
CA ASN A 29 15.64 -7.85 -4.68
C ASN A 29 16.29 -6.90 -3.66
N ARG A 30 16.13 -7.19 -2.39
CA ARG A 30 16.72 -6.44 -1.28
C ARG A 30 17.35 -7.38 -0.28
N ASP A 31 18.28 -6.87 0.52
CA ASP A 31 18.85 -7.61 1.63
C ASP A 31 17.77 -8.00 2.64
N GLY A 32 17.90 -9.19 3.23
CA GLY A 32 16.86 -9.77 4.08
C GLY A 32 16.50 -8.98 5.35
N ASN A 33 17.39 -8.09 5.80
CA ASN A 33 17.18 -7.19 6.92
C ASN A 33 16.73 -5.77 6.53
N THR A 34 16.45 -5.53 5.24
CA THR A 34 16.05 -4.21 4.75
C THR A 34 14.65 -3.87 5.20
N ASN A 35 14.44 -2.63 5.64
CA ASN A 35 13.10 -2.13 5.91
C ASN A 35 12.27 -2.16 4.63
N VAL A 36 11.01 -2.60 4.73
CA VAL A 36 10.10 -2.71 3.57
C VAL A 36 9.94 -1.40 2.80
N LYS A 37 10.04 -0.26 3.47
CA LYS A 37 9.89 1.09 2.87
C LYS A 37 11.18 1.62 2.24
N PHE A 38 12.32 0.97 2.47
CA PHE A 38 13.61 1.44 1.97
C PHE A 38 13.62 1.45 0.45
N HIS A 39 13.80 2.62 -0.15
CA HIS A 39 13.76 2.88 -1.60
C HIS A 39 12.50 2.39 -2.33
N GLN A 40 11.40 2.11 -1.61
CA GLN A 40 10.19 1.58 -2.21
C GLN A 40 9.52 2.61 -3.14
N GLU A 41 9.54 3.91 -2.79
CA GLU A 41 9.01 4.98 -3.62
C GLU A 41 9.74 5.08 -4.97
N ASP A 42 11.07 4.94 -4.97
CA ASP A 42 11.88 4.96 -6.20
C ASP A 42 11.60 3.73 -7.08
N THR A 43 11.53 2.56 -6.47
CA THR A 43 11.21 1.30 -7.17
C THR A 43 9.82 1.39 -7.81
N LEU A 44 8.81 1.83 -7.06
CA LEU A 44 7.46 2.00 -7.57
C LEU A 44 7.40 3.02 -8.70
N ARG A 45 8.07 4.16 -8.54
CA ARG A 45 8.15 5.19 -9.57
C ARG A 45 8.71 4.62 -10.87
N ARG A 46 9.87 3.95 -10.82
CA ARG A 46 10.50 3.34 -12.00
C ARG A 46 9.60 2.31 -12.68
N ILE A 47 8.95 1.43 -11.91
CA ILE A 47 8.08 0.39 -12.46
C ILE A 47 6.82 1.03 -13.08
N MET A 48 6.15 1.94 -12.39
CA MET A 48 4.93 2.57 -12.88
C MET A 48 5.19 3.43 -14.12
N ASP A 49 6.27 4.22 -14.12
CA ASP A 49 6.66 5.03 -15.27
C ASP A 49 6.99 4.16 -16.49
N ARG A 50 7.69 3.05 -16.27
CA ARG A 50 8.01 2.09 -17.33
C ARG A 50 6.77 1.41 -17.91
N VAL A 51 5.85 0.95 -17.08
CA VAL A 51 4.58 0.35 -17.50
C VAL A 51 3.78 1.34 -18.35
N THR A 52 3.70 2.59 -17.94
CA THR A 52 2.98 3.62 -18.69
C THR A 52 3.67 3.97 -20.00
N SER A 53 5.00 4.16 -20.00
CA SER A 53 5.74 4.62 -21.17
C SER A 53 5.97 3.51 -22.21
N GLU A 54 6.30 2.30 -21.77
CA GLU A 54 6.67 1.20 -22.69
C GLU A 54 5.46 0.37 -23.12
N LEU A 55 4.46 0.18 -22.23
CA LEU A 55 3.27 -0.63 -22.51
C LEU A 55 2.04 0.20 -22.88
N GLY A 56 2.08 1.53 -22.74
CA GLY A 56 0.95 2.40 -22.98
C GLY A 56 -0.23 2.17 -22.03
N VAL A 57 0.00 1.56 -20.88
CA VAL A 57 -1.04 1.19 -19.92
C VAL A 57 -1.32 2.35 -18.96
N VAL A 58 -2.59 2.74 -18.84
CA VAL A 58 -3.04 3.64 -17.77
C VAL A 58 -3.31 2.82 -16.52
N ILE A 59 -2.65 3.19 -15.41
CA ILE A 59 -2.83 2.50 -14.13
C ILE A 59 -4.07 3.08 -13.43
N GLU A 60 -5.19 2.37 -13.52
CA GLU A 60 -6.44 2.80 -12.88
C GLU A 60 -6.40 2.63 -11.36
N HIS A 61 -5.94 1.47 -10.92
CA HIS A 61 -5.97 1.09 -9.52
C HIS A 61 -4.63 0.58 -9.04
N PHE A 62 -4.21 1.04 -7.87
CA PHE A 62 -3.03 0.53 -7.18
C PHE A 62 -3.46 -0.14 -5.86
N ARG A 63 -2.90 -1.30 -5.56
CA ARG A 63 -3.13 -2.00 -4.29
C ARG A 63 -1.83 -2.43 -3.66
N ALA A 64 -1.71 -2.21 -2.36
CA ALA A 64 -0.59 -2.71 -1.56
C ALA A 64 -1.01 -2.99 -0.10
N ASP A 65 -0.14 -3.67 0.62
CA ASP A 65 -0.30 -3.89 2.05
C ASP A 65 0.16 -2.68 2.90
N CYS A 66 0.15 -2.85 4.22
CA CYS A 66 0.58 -1.80 5.16
C CYS A 66 2.07 -1.47 5.08
N GLY A 67 2.89 -2.33 4.48
CA GLY A 67 4.30 -2.05 4.21
C GLY A 67 4.51 -0.85 3.30
N SER A 68 3.53 -0.56 2.44
CA SER A 68 3.56 0.60 1.54
C SER A 68 2.88 1.85 2.12
N PHE A 69 2.43 1.81 3.36
CA PHE A 69 1.76 2.95 3.97
C PHE A 69 2.77 3.97 4.51
N SER A 70 3.17 4.91 3.66
CA SER A 70 3.93 6.11 4.04
C SER A 70 3.56 7.28 3.14
N LYS A 71 3.84 8.51 3.62
CA LYS A 71 3.53 9.74 2.89
C LYS A 71 4.25 9.76 1.53
N GLU A 72 5.52 9.44 1.50
CA GLU A 72 6.39 9.47 0.31
C GLU A 72 5.91 8.46 -0.74
N ILE A 73 5.62 7.24 -0.31
CA ILE A 73 5.13 6.18 -1.19
C ILE A 73 3.77 6.57 -1.79
N ILE A 74 2.84 7.05 -0.95
CA ILE A 74 1.51 7.47 -1.41
C ILE A 74 1.60 8.67 -2.35
N GLN A 75 2.48 9.64 -2.11
CA GLN A 75 2.73 10.75 -3.04
C GLN A 75 3.18 10.27 -4.41
N THR A 76 4.06 9.28 -4.46
CA THR A 76 4.51 8.67 -5.72
C THR A 76 3.37 7.97 -6.46
N ILE A 77 2.52 7.25 -5.73
CA ILE A 77 1.40 6.48 -6.29
C ILE A 77 0.32 7.40 -6.85
N VAL A 78 -0.09 8.44 -6.11
CA VAL A 78 -1.20 9.34 -6.53
C VAL A 78 -0.87 10.22 -7.73
N GLN A 79 0.39 10.29 -8.11
CA GLN A 79 0.83 10.96 -9.34
C GLN A 79 0.73 10.05 -10.58
N ARG A 80 0.51 8.74 -10.39
CA ARG A 80 0.69 7.70 -11.41
C ARG A 80 -0.50 6.74 -11.56
N CYS A 81 -1.50 6.86 -10.69
CA CYS A 81 -2.74 6.08 -10.82
C CYS A 81 -3.94 6.91 -10.40
N ASN A 82 -5.13 6.48 -10.82
CA ASN A 82 -6.37 7.19 -10.53
C ASN A 82 -6.84 6.95 -9.09
N THR A 83 -6.73 5.73 -8.60
CA THR A 83 -7.13 5.36 -7.24
C THR A 83 -6.13 4.40 -6.61
N PHE A 84 -6.08 4.38 -5.27
CA PHE A 84 -5.25 3.41 -4.56
C PHE A 84 -5.99 2.81 -3.36
N TYR A 85 -5.57 1.60 -2.99
CA TYR A 85 -6.05 0.85 -1.84
C TYR A 85 -4.85 0.32 -1.07
N ILE A 86 -4.56 0.93 0.08
CA ILE A 86 -3.44 0.55 0.93
C ILE A 86 -3.95 0.36 2.35
N ARG A 87 -3.62 -0.77 2.97
CA ARG A 87 -3.94 -0.96 4.38
C ARG A 87 -3.17 0.05 5.23
N ALA A 88 -3.88 0.86 6.01
CA ALA A 88 -3.26 1.84 6.88
C ALA A 88 -2.49 1.14 8.02
N ALA A 89 -1.31 1.66 8.32
CA ALA A 89 -0.49 1.21 9.44
C ALA A 89 -0.58 2.19 10.62
N ASN A 90 -0.23 1.71 11.82
CA ASN A 90 -0.12 2.54 13.04
C ASN A 90 -1.41 3.27 13.42
N CYS A 91 -2.56 2.62 13.23
CA CYS A 91 -3.88 3.19 13.55
C CYS A 91 -4.26 3.04 15.04
N GLY A 92 -3.42 2.45 15.88
CA GLY A 92 -3.74 2.15 17.30
C GLY A 92 -4.23 3.36 18.10
N SER A 93 -3.61 4.52 17.91
CA SER A 93 -4.03 5.78 18.57
C SER A 93 -5.41 6.29 18.13
N ARG A 94 -5.99 5.73 17.07
CA ARG A 94 -7.30 6.11 16.52
C ARG A 94 -8.42 5.13 16.88
N TYR A 95 -8.11 3.98 17.50
CA TYR A 95 -9.11 2.96 17.78
C TYR A 95 -10.24 3.43 18.67
N GLU A 96 -9.95 4.25 19.69
CA GLU A 96 -10.99 4.82 20.54
C GLU A 96 -11.95 5.71 19.74
N ASN A 97 -11.43 6.51 18.81
CA ASN A 97 -12.26 7.33 17.93
C ASN A 97 -13.10 6.46 16.99
N PHE A 98 -12.54 5.37 16.46
CA PHE A 98 -13.26 4.46 15.58
C PHE A 98 -14.41 3.74 16.30
N ARG A 99 -14.24 3.36 17.57
CA ARG A 99 -15.28 2.72 18.40
C ARG A 99 -16.48 3.64 18.64
N GLN A 100 -16.28 4.95 18.58
CA GLN A 100 -17.35 5.95 18.78
C GLN A 100 -18.16 6.25 17.52
N LEU A 101 -17.74 5.72 16.36
CA LEU A 101 -18.46 5.90 15.11
C LEU A 101 -19.81 5.18 15.17
N LYS A 102 -20.86 5.86 14.70
CA LYS A 102 -22.24 5.37 14.79
C LYS A 102 -22.78 4.79 13.48
N GLU A 103 -22.22 5.19 12.36
CA GLU A 103 -22.71 4.82 11.04
C GLU A 103 -21.95 3.62 10.48
N TRP A 104 -22.39 2.42 10.86
CA TRP A 104 -21.83 1.17 10.37
C TRP A 104 -22.75 0.52 9.34
N LYS A 105 -22.18 -0.04 8.29
CA LYS A 105 -22.90 -0.79 7.26
C LYS A 105 -22.38 -2.22 7.24
N SER A 106 -23.29 -3.18 7.33
CA SER A 106 -22.95 -4.58 7.15
C SER A 106 -22.76 -4.89 5.67
N VAL A 107 -21.61 -5.46 5.33
CA VAL A 107 -21.26 -5.88 3.97
C VAL A 107 -20.85 -7.35 3.96
N GLU A 108 -21.16 -8.00 2.85
CA GLU A 108 -20.78 -9.39 2.63
C GLU A 108 -19.63 -9.44 1.64
N LEU A 109 -18.50 -10.03 2.05
CA LEU A 109 -17.26 -10.13 1.28
C LEU A 109 -17.04 -11.55 0.75
N GLY A 110 -18.08 -12.16 0.16
CA GLY A 110 -17.99 -13.47 -0.47
C GLY A 110 -17.84 -14.67 0.48
N TYR A 111 -17.08 -14.54 1.52
CA TYR A 111 -16.79 -15.57 2.53
C TYR A 111 -16.98 -15.08 3.97
N GLU A 112 -17.16 -13.82 4.17
CA GLU A 112 -17.25 -13.18 5.49
C GLU A 112 -18.23 -12.02 5.47
N LYS A 113 -19.02 -11.89 6.53
CA LYS A 113 -19.86 -10.73 6.78
C LYS A 113 -19.18 -9.84 7.81
N CYS A 114 -18.99 -8.58 7.49
CA CYS A 114 -18.36 -7.63 8.38
C CYS A 114 -19.06 -6.27 8.37
N ASP A 115 -18.90 -5.51 9.43
CA ASP A 115 -19.39 -4.15 9.51
C ASP A 115 -18.28 -3.18 9.12
N VAL A 116 -18.61 -2.22 8.28
CA VAL A 116 -17.68 -1.21 7.78
C VAL A 116 -18.24 0.18 7.96
N THR A 117 -17.34 1.11 8.22
CA THR A 117 -17.61 2.54 8.20
C THR A 117 -16.47 3.27 7.52
N SER A 118 -16.57 4.58 7.36
CA SER A 118 -15.48 5.38 6.80
C SER A 118 -15.36 6.73 7.44
N VAL A 119 -14.14 7.22 7.53
CA VAL A 119 -13.80 8.56 8.01
C VAL A 119 -12.85 9.23 7.02
N ASN A 120 -12.80 10.56 7.04
CA ASN A 120 -11.81 11.30 6.28
C ASN A 120 -10.46 11.32 6.99
N MET A 121 -9.40 11.20 6.20
CA MET A 121 -8.02 11.35 6.62
C MET A 121 -7.40 12.52 5.85
N ASP A 122 -7.40 13.70 6.48
CA ASP A 122 -7.06 14.96 5.82
C ASP A 122 -5.57 15.32 5.86
N ASN A 123 -4.80 14.69 6.75
CA ASN A 123 -3.42 15.10 7.01
C ASN A 123 -2.35 14.11 6.48
N LEU A 124 -2.73 13.17 5.63
CA LEU A 124 -1.78 12.22 5.06
C LEU A 124 -0.88 12.90 4.02
N ILE A 125 -1.49 13.69 3.15
CA ILE A 125 -0.80 14.57 2.19
C ILE A 125 -1.45 15.94 2.27
N GLU A 126 -0.64 16.98 2.34
CA GLU A 126 -1.09 18.36 2.44
C GLU A 126 -2.06 18.72 1.29
N GLY A 127 -3.17 19.34 1.62
CA GLY A 127 -4.19 19.75 0.67
C GLY A 127 -5.03 18.62 0.06
N ARG A 128 -4.91 17.38 0.57
CA ARG A 128 -5.70 16.24 0.11
C ARG A 128 -6.39 15.51 1.25
N SER A 129 -7.63 15.13 1.00
CA SER A 129 -8.42 14.27 1.89
C SER A 129 -8.56 12.87 1.27
N TYR A 130 -8.40 11.84 2.07
CA TYR A 130 -8.56 10.45 1.67
C TYR A 130 -9.61 9.77 2.54
N ARG A 131 -10.32 8.83 1.95
CA ARG A 131 -11.26 8.00 2.69
C ARG A 131 -10.51 6.85 3.37
N LEU A 132 -10.58 6.79 4.70
CA LEU A 132 -10.15 5.63 5.47
C LEU A 132 -11.36 4.75 5.76
N VAL A 133 -11.36 3.52 5.24
CA VAL A 133 -12.37 2.51 5.55
C VAL A 133 -11.93 1.77 6.81
N VAL A 134 -12.85 1.63 7.76
CA VAL A 134 -12.65 0.93 9.04
C VAL A 134 -13.55 -0.30 9.03
N GLN A 135 -12.99 -1.44 9.39
CA GLN A 135 -13.64 -2.73 9.55
C GLN A 135 -13.48 -3.19 10.99
#